data_a5efaed0124405f052ef45082877fd46
#
_entry.id   a5efaed0124405f052ef45082877fd46
#
_cell.length_a   1.000
_cell.length_b   1.000
_cell.length_c   1.000
_cell.angle_alpha   90.00
_cell.angle_beta   90.00
_cell.angle_gamma   90.00
#
_symmetry.space_group_name_H-M   'P 1'
#
loop_
_entity.id
_entity.type
_entity.pdbx_description
1 polymer ?
#
loop_
_entity_poly.entity_id
_entity_poly.type
_entity_poly.pdbx_seq_one_letter_code
_entity_poly.pdbx_strand_id
1 'polypeptide(L)'
;MDIVEKLRSELASLPKGYISNKTIGGKVRHYLQWTENGKIKSRYIKDSEYEEIKAKIARRKELAELLKSLEKAAPLLALEPSFTAETVGEGDIVSYNATGGYNRIAAITGDRLDRLVAEPSKLDTRDCFSDIEEYLHGPWSPRIMVVYGLRRTGKTTLLFQAIGKMDSETRKKAFYIKAQKGQTMSGLYNAIDRLSKAGYKYAFIDEITFIDDFIDTASALADIYAAGGMKIVVSGTDSLGFWLAERNELYDRTFTIHTTRISFAEHSRLLHTDDIDDYIRFGGTLRAGEYDFDDPELRDESVSFRDDESTRRYIDTAICRNIQHSLKCYESGTRFMHLKELYDSHELTNAINRIIEDMNHRFVLSVLKDDFRSGDFSLAEKNLLRERNPALRTNILQTVDRGKITERLMQILDIKNASETVTELKPAHVREIRAYLEALDLIDSIPVRYASGAGDEDDSENVVVTQPGMRYCQAEALVWSLKKDAIFAELSEAEKDYVIEKILDDVKGRMLEEIVLTEAKHVLSGRGFDVFKYQFIGGEIDMIVYDKKNGSCRLYEIKHGTVPVREQCRHLLDERNSGNIRRIFGEIAGKAVIYRGEPMCAEWGVDYLNANEFLRGIRDFGE
;
A
#
# COMPACT_ATOMS: atom_id res chain seq x y z
N MET A 1 8.76 -7.21 42.85
CA MET A 1 7.41 -6.80 42.36
C MET A 1 7.53 -6.63 40.86
N ASP A 2 6.84 -7.44 40.11
CA ASP A 2 6.91 -7.53 38.64
C ASP A 2 6.51 -6.19 38.02
N ILE A 3 7.20 -5.75 36.98
CA ILE A 3 6.91 -4.51 36.24
C ILE A 3 5.45 -4.50 35.77
N VAL A 4 4.92 -5.65 35.35
CA VAL A 4 3.52 -5.82 34.95
C VAL A 4 2.54 -5.53 36.10
N GLU A 5 2.87 -5.96 37.33
CA GLU A 5 2.04 -5.64 38.50
C GLU A 5 2.07 -4.15 38.85
N LYS A 6 3.21 -3.47 38.71
CA LYS A 6 3.29 -2.01 38.87
C LYS A 6 2.44 -1.27 37.84
N LEU A 7 2.52 -1.67 36.57
CA LEU A 7 1.73 -1.07 35.49
C LEU A 7 0.23 -1.32 35.66
N ARG A 8 -0.17 -2.51 36.12
CA ARG A 8 -1.56 -2.82 36.45
C ARG A 8 -2.08 -2.01 37.64
N SER A 9 -1.25 -1.82 38.66
CA SER A 9 -1.58 -1.00 39.82
C SER A 9 -1.74 0.47 39.42
N GLU A 10 -0.83 1.02 38.60
CA GLU A 10 -0.93 2.39 38.06
C GLU A 10 -2.20 2.53 37.20
N LEU A 11 -2.47 1.60 36.28
CA LEU A 11 -3.67 1.58 35.44
C LEU A 11 -4.96 1.56 36.27
N ALA A 12 -5.00 0.81 37.38
CA ALA A 12 -6.15 0.72 38.27
C ALA A 12 -6.43 2.04 39.01
N SER A 13 -5.38 2.83 39.27
CA SER A 13 -5.49 4.13 39.97
C SER A 13 -6.02 5.27 39.08
N LEU A 14 -5.98 5.11 37.76
CA LEU A 14 -6.37 6.14 36.80
C LEU A 14 -7.87 6.10 36.45
N PRO A 15 -8.53 7.25 36.22
CA PRO A 15 -9.96 7.31 35.92
C PRO A 15 -10.31 6.55 34.63
N LYS A 16 -11.38 5.75 34.69
CA LYS A 16 -11.96 5.06 33.52
C LYS A 16 -12.87 6.00 32.74
N GLY A 17 -12.95 5.82 31.40
CA GLY A 17 -13.89 6.52 30.56
C GLY A 17 -13.24 7.52 29.60
N TYR A 18 -14.06 8.43 29.11
CA TYR A 18 -13.67 9.47 28.14
C TYR A 18 -14.32 10.83 28.49
N ILE A 19 -13.76 11.90 27.97
CA ILE A 19 -14.33 13.24 28.17
C ILE A 19 -15.35 13.53 27.06
N SER A 20 -16.58 13.85 27.47
CA SER A 20 -17.67 14.30 26.60
C SER A 20 -17.95 15.77 26.80
N ASN A 21 -18.03 16.52 25.72
CA ASN A 21 -18.33 17.97 25.74
C ASN A 21 -19.82 18.19 25.47
N LYS A 22 -20.48 18.99 26.32
CA LYS A 22 -21.90 19.37 26.14
C LYS A 22 -22.02 20.89 26.18
N THR A 23 -22.70 21.46 25.22
CA THR A 23 -23.02 22.91 25.23
C THR A 23 -24.32 23.13 25.97
N ILE A 24 -24.25 23.81 27.09
CA ILE A 24 -25.42 24.14 27.93
C ILE A 24 -25.40 25.65 28.18
N GLY A 25 -26.45 26.34 27.72
CA GLY A 25 -26.56 27.82 27.89
C GLY A 25 -25.45 28.58 27.18
N GLY A 26 -24.99 28.11 26.01
CA GLY A 26 -23.91 28.75 25.23
C GLY A 26 -22.48 28.55 25.77
N LYS A 27 -22.32 27.79 26.84
CA LYS A 27 -21.01 27.44 27.42
C LYS A 27 -20.74 25.93 27.26
N VAL A 28 -19.53 25.61 26.83
CA VAL A 28 -19.06 24.20 26.76
C VAL A 28 -18.79 23.73 28.18
N ARG A 29 -19.36 22.59 28.53
CA ARG A 29 -19.14 21.91 29.82
C ARG A 29 -18.57 20.53 29.59
N HIS A 30 -17.59 20.13 30.37
CA HIS A 30 -16.86 18.88 30.24
C HIS A 30 -17.38 17.85 31.23
N TYR A 31 -17.58 16.62 30.76
CA TYR A 31 -18.06 15.50 31.58
C TYR A 31 -17.16 14.29 31.36
N LEU A 32 -16.68 13.69 32.45
CA LEU A 32 -16.09 12.36 32.42
C LEU A 32 -17.23 11.34 32.33
N GLN A 33 -17.23 10.51 31.30
CA GLN A 33 -18.22 9.44 31.08
C GLN A 33 -17.54 8.08 31.11
N TRP A 34 -18.16 7.12 31.81
CA TRP A 34 -17.72 5.72 31.86
C TRP A 34 -18.92 4.78 31.94
N THR A 35 -18.71 3.52 31.55
CA THR A 35 -19.73 2.47 31.66
C THR A 35 -19.49 1.65 32.91
N GLU A 36 -20.51 1.48 33.71
CA GLU A 36 -20.51 0.63 34.91
C GLU A 36 -21.81 -0.17 34.98
N ASN A 37 -21.69 -1.50 35.05
CA ASN A 37 -22.82 -2.45 35.06
C ASN A 37 -23.80 -2.21 33.89
N GLY A 38 -23.29 -1.98 32.67
CA GLY A 38 -24.08 -1.73 31.46
C GLY A 38 -24.76 -0.35 31.37
N LYS A 39 -24.55 0.53 32.36
CA LYS A 39 -25.14 1.88 32.38
C LYS A 39 -24.03 2.94 32.26
N ILE A 40 -24.29 3.95 31.45
CA ILE A 40 -23.36 5.10 31.29
C ILE A 40 -23.54 6.00 32.50
N LYS A 41 -22.45 6.19 33.27
CA LYS A 41 -22.34 7.19 34.33
C LYS A 41 -21.58 8.40 33.83
N SER A 42 -21.87 9.57 34.38
CA SER A 42 -21.19 10.82 34.01
C SER A 42 -20.95 11.68 35.25
N ARG A 43 -19.78 12.32 35.30
CA ARG A 43 -19.40 13.30 36.32
C ARG A 43 -18.98 14.61 35.63
N TYR A 44 -19.49 15.73 36.09
CA TYR A 44 -19.04 17.04 35.63
C TYR A 44 -17.59 17.31 36.04
N ILE A 45 -16.79 17.83 35.10
CA ILE A 45 -15.39 18.21 35.29
C ILE A 45 -15.34 19.74 35.38
N LYS A 46 -14.79 20.27 36.47
CA LYS A 46 -14.53 21.71 36.59
C LYS A 46 -13.39 22.13 35.66
N ASP A 47 -13.43 23.36 35.16
CA ASP A 47 -12.42 23.87 34.25
C ASP A 47 -11.00 23.78 34.84
N SER A 48 -10.86 23.93 36.17
CA SER A 48 -9.60 23.77 36.90
C SER A 48 -9.07 22.34 36.95
N GLU A 49 -9.93 21.33 36.77
CA GLU A 49 -9.58 19.90 36.81
C GLU A 49 -9.44 19.31 35.40
N TYR A 50 -9.81 20.07 34.37
CA TYR A 50 -9.95 19.54 33.00
C TYR A 50 -8.65 19.00 32.44
N GLU A 51 -7.57 19.77 32.46
CA GLU A 51 -6.28 19.34 31.90
C GLU A 51 -5.67 18.16 32.70
N GLU A 52 -5.85 18.14 34.02
CA GLU A 52 -5.39 17.05 34.87
C GLU A 52 -6.11 15.73 34.54
N ILE A 53 -7.45 15.79 34.42
CA ILE A 53 -8.25 14.60 34.11
C ILE A 53 -7.97 14.12 32.68
N LYS A 54 -7.80 15.03 31.72
CA LYS A 54 -7.43 14.73 30.35
C LYS A 54 -6.07 14.00 30.27
N ALA A 55 -5.07 14.49 30.98
CA ALA A 55 -3.75 13.85 31.07
C ALA A 55 -3.84 12.45 31.70
N LYS A 56 -4.63 12.27 32.77
CA LYS A 56 -4.83 10.99 33.43
C LYS A 56 -5.54 9.95 32.51
N ILE A 57 -6.50 10.39 31.68
CA ILE A 57 -7.17 9.53 30.71
C ILE A 57 -6.20 9.13 29.58
N ALA A 58 -5.42 10.06 29.05
CA ALA A 58 -4.38 9.78 28.07
C ALA A 58 -3.37 8.77 28.61
N ARG A 59 -2.86 9.00 29.83
CA ARG A 59 -1.94 8.07 30.50
C ARG A 59 -2.54 6.68 30.71
N ARG A 60 -3.83 6.62 31.06
CA ARG A 60 -4.54 5.34 31.18
C ARG A 60 -4.59 4.58 29.86
N LYS A 61 -4.83 5.29 28.73
CA LYS A 61 -4.87 4.69 27.41
C LYS A 61 -3.50 4.15 27.00
N GLU A 62 -2.44 4.90 27.23
CA GLU A 62 -1.05 4.46 26.98
C GLU A 62 -0.71 3.20 27.79
N LEU A 63 -1.03 3.17 29.08
CA LEU A 63 -0.78 2.02 29.94
C LEU A 63 -1.58 0.79 29.53
N ALA A 64 -2.82 0.97 29.10
CA ALA A 64 -3.65 -0.15 28.63
C ALA A 64 -3.11 -0.73 27.31
N GLU A 65 -2.63 0.10 26.39
CA GLU A 65 -1.97 -0.35 25.14
C GLU A 65 -0.63 -1.05 25.45
N LEU A 66 0.16 -0.51 26.38
CA LEU A 66 1.41 -1.12 26.81
C LEU A 66 1.17 -2.50 27.47
N LEU A 67 0.21 -2.63 28.37
CA LEU A 67 -0.16 -3.89 28.98
C LEU A 67 -0.68 -4.90 27.96
N LYS A 68 -1.52 -4.47 27.03
CA LYS A 68 -2.02 -5.32 25.93
C LYS A 68 -0.89 -5.81 25.03
N SER A 69 0.11 -4.97 24.75
CA SER A 69 1.31 -5.38 24.00
C SER A 69 2.20 -6.33 24.78
N LEU A 70 2.36 -6.13 26.08
CA LEU A 70 3.09 -7.03 26.97
C LEU A 70 2.36 -8.38 27.16
N GLU A 71 1.05 -8.40 27.25
CA GLU A 71 0.23 -9.61 27.33
C GLU A 71 0.23 -10.40 26.01
N LYS A 72 0.27 -9.72 24.85
CA LYS A 72 0.49 -10.37 23.55
C LYS A 72 1.91 -10.92 23.40
N ALA A 73 2.88 -10.28 24.02
CA ALA A 73 4.28 -10.77 24.05
C ALA A 73 4.51 -11.86 25.13
N ALA A 74 3.66 -11.97 26.12
CA ALA A 74 3.78 -12.93 27.22
C ALA A 74 3.85 -14.41 26.78
N PRO A 75 3.13 -14.90 25.76
CA PRO A 75 3.32 -16.26 25.24
C PRO A 75 4.68 -16.46 24.58
N LEU A 76 5.26 -15.39 23.99
CA LEU A 76 6.62 -15.40 23.42
C LEU A 76 7.68 -15.28 24.51
N LEU A 77 7.36 -14.63 25.64
CA LEU A 77 8.21 -14.47 26.83
C LEU A 77 8.10 -15.68 27.80
N ALA A 78 6.97 -16.39 27.81
CA ALA A 78 6.80 -17.62 28.60
C ALA A 78 7.57 -18.84 28.06
N LEU A 79 8.28 -18.69 26.94
CA LEU A 79 9.26 -19.63 26.42
C LEU A 79 10.67 -19.35 26.96
N GLU A 80 10.85 -18.47 27.97
CA GLU A 80 12.15 -18.31 28.63
C GLU A 80 12.37 -19.45 29.65
N PRO A 81 13.40 -20.30 29.44
CA PRO A 81 13.94 -21.06 30.54
C PRO A 81 14.61 -20.06 31.50
N SER A 82 14.40 -20.27 32.80
CA SER A 82 15.08 -19.56 33.87
C SER A 82 16.58 -19.53 33.64
N PHE A 83 17.12 -18.35 33.30
CA PHE A 83 18.57 -18.18 33.10
C PHE A 83 19.28 -18.07 34.45
N THR A 84 19.84 -19.16 34.91
CA THR A 84 21.04 -19.16 35.74
C THR A 84 22.25 -19.02 34.81
N ALA A 85 23.29 -18.30 35.25
CA ALA A 85 24.41 -17.81 34.46
C ALA A 85 25.40 -18.90 33.95
N GLU A 86 24.96 -20.14 33.79
CA GLU A 86 25.79 -21.26 33.33
C GLU A 86 24.99 -22.07 32.31
N THR A 87 25.06 -21.68 31.07
CA THR A 87 25.04 -22.51 29.84
C THR A 87 24.69 -21.64 28.66
N VAL A 88 25.71 -21.18 27.96
CA VAL A 88 25.54 -20.73 26.56
C VAL A 88 25.39 -22.01 25.75
N GLY A 89 24.17 -22.50 25.59
CA GLY A 89 23.87 -23.57 24.63
C GLY A 89 24.09 -23.05 23.21
N GLU A 90 24.59 -23.91 22.33
CA GLU A 90 24.73 -23.68 20.89
C GLU A 90 23.38 -23.26 20.31
N GLY A 91 23.06 -21.96 20.24
CA GLY A 91 21.78 -21.55 19.67
C GLY A 91 21.39 -20.07 19.79
N ASP A 92 21.84 -19.36 20.83
CA ASP A 92 21.47 -17.94 20.99
C ASP A 92 22.70 -17.13 21.41
N ILE A 93 23.12 -16.15 20.58
CA ILE A 93 24.17 -15.20 20.93
C ILE A 93 23.51 -13.87 21.31
N VAL A 94 23.72 -13.45 22.56
CA VAL A 94 23.21 -12.20 23.10
C VAL A 94 24.36 -11.24 23.30
N SER A 95 24.33 -10.04 22.68
CA SER A 95 25.30 -8.99 22.94
C SER A 95 24.80 -8.01 23.99
N TYR A 96 25.64 -7.65 24.96
CA TYR A 96 25.36 -6.59 25.93
C TYR A 96 26.26 -5.39 25.65
N ASN A 97 25.69 -4.17 25.66
CA ASN A 97 26.48 -2.95 25.76
C ASN A 97 26.83 -2.70 27.23
N ALA A 98 28.08 -2.36 27.49
CA ALA A 98 28.66 -2.19 28.83
C ALA A 98 28.16 -0.95 29.62
N THR A 99 27.25 -0.15 29.03
CA THR A 99 26.71 1.04 29.64
C THR A 99 25.21 0.88 29.87
N GLY A 100 24.80 0.16 30.85
CA GLY A 100 23.55 0.20 31.63
C GLY A 100 22.20 0.55 30.97
N GLY A 101 22.05 0.47 29.63
CA GLY A 101 20.83 0.80 28.90
C GLY A 101 20.32 -0.40 28.09
N TYR A 102 19.06 -0.39 27.72
CA TYR A 102 18.29 -1.45 27.03
C TYR A 102 18.77 -1.78 25.59
N ASN A 103 20.05 -1.74 25.27
CA ASN A 103 20.61 -1.97 23.92
C ASN A 103 21.01 -3.45 23.69
N ARG A 104 20.06 -4.37 23.95
CA ARG A 104 20.28 -5.80 23.71
C ARG A 104 19.90 -6.13 22.27
N ILE A 105 20.84 -6.59 21.45
CA ILE A 105 20.58 -7.18 20.14
C ILE A 105 20.63 -8.71 20.28
N ALA A 106 19.51 -9.37 19.97
CA ALA A 106 19.40 -10.82 19.99
C ALA A 106 19.49 -11.37 18.57
N ALA A 107 20.43 -12.28 18.34
CA ALA A 107 20.52 -13.04 17.10
C ALA A 107 19.87 -14.42 17.30
N ILE A 108 19.10 -14.87 16.34
CA ILE A 108 18.46 -16.19 16.29
C ILE A 108 19.26 -17.07 15.36
N THR A 109 19.67 -18.26 15.83
CA THR A 109 20.51 -19.22 15.11
C THR A 109 20.04 -20.65 15.37
N GLY A 110 20.61 -21.64 14.70
CA GLY A 110 20.42 -23.08 14.96
C GLY A 110 18.97 -23.53 14.95
N ASP A 111 18.59 -24.44 15.85
CA ASP A 111 17.25 -25.04 15.92
C ASP A 111 16.12 -24.02 16.10
N ARG A 112 16.40 -22.89 16.74
CA ARG A 112 15.41 -21.82 16.90
C ARG A 112 15.15 -21.12 15.57
N LEU A 113 16.19 -20.91 14.76
CA LEU A 113 16.06 -20.36 13.41
C LEU A 113 15.33 -21.34 12.50
N ASP A 114 15.66 -22.64 12.58
CA ASP A 114 14.99 -23.67 11.79
C ASP A 114 13.48 -23.73 12.07
N ARG A 115 13.08 -23.63 13.32
CA ARG A 115 11.65 -23.55 13.68
C ARG A 115 10.97 -22.27 13.17
N LEU A 116 11.68 -21.14 13.18
CA LEU A 116 11.12 -19.86 12.75
C LEU A 116 10.83 -19.83 11.24
N VAL A 117 11.69 -20.48 10.44
CA VAL A 117 11.58 -20.49 8.98
C VAL A 117 10.73 -21.63 8.41
N ALA A 118 10.37 -22.63 9.24
CA ALA A 118 9.74 -23.87 8.79
C ALA A 118 8.40 -23.64 8.06
N GLU A 119 7.50 -22.85 8.61
CA GLU A 119 6.20 -22.57 7.99
C GLU A 119 6.31 -21.56 6.82
N PRO A 120 7.02 -20.41 6.95
CA PRO A 120 7.18 -19.48 5.84
C PRO A 120 7.83 -20.08 4.60
N SER A 121 8.70 -21.10 4.76
CA SER A 121 9.38 -21.76 3.63
C SER A 121 8.44 -22.60 2.75
N LYS A 122 7.25 -22.95 3.25
CA LYS A 122 6.24 -23.72 2.50
C LYS A 122 5.35 -22.83 1.62
N LEU A 123 5.34 -21.53 1.89
CA LEU A 123 4.52 -20.59 1.12
C LEU A 123 5.15 -20.33 -0.25
N ASP A 124 4.30 -19.99 -1.22
CA ASP A 124 4.75 -19.53 -2.53
C ASP A 124 5.60 -18.28 -2.40
N THR A 125 6.66 -18.20 -3.22
CA THR A 125 7.60 -17.09 -3.17
C THR A 125 7.13 -15.93 -4.05
N ARG A 126 7.47 -14.72 -3.65
CA ARG A 126 7.33 -13.54 -4.49
C ARG A 126 8.22 -13.62 -5.73
N ASP A 127 7.84 -12.92 -6.79
CA ASP A 127 8.61 -12.89 -8.04
C ASP A 127 10.04 -12.37 -7.83
N CYS A 128 10.22 -11.38 -6.95
CA CYS A 128 11.53 -10.84 -6.60
C CYS A 128 12.41 -11.78 -5.75
N PHE A 129 11.91 -12.96 -5.39
CA PHE A 129 12.68 -13.92 -4.59
C PHE A 129 13.91 -14.47 -5.36
N SER A 130 13.81 -14.61 -6.68
CA SER A 130 14.93 -15.01 -7.54
C SER A 130 16.16 -14.13 -7.37
N ASP A 131 15.97 -12.82 -7.19
CA ASP A 131 17.07 -11.87 -7.03
C ASP A 131 17.80 -12.09 -5.70
N ILE A 132 17.07 -12.47 -4.65
CA ILE A 132 17.67 -12.85 -3.35
C ILE A 132 18.46 -14.16 -3.48
N GLU A 133 17.91 -15.17 -4.19
CA GLU A 133 18.62 -16.43 -4.45
C GLU A 133 19.89 -16.19 -5.28
N GLU A 134 19.80 -15.37 -6.33
CA GLU A 134 20.97 -15.02 -7.15
C GLU A 134 22.04 -14.31 -6.30
N TYR A 135 21.67 -13.37 -5.46
CA TYR A 135 22.59 -12.71 -4.53
C TYR A 135 23.25 -13.70 -3.57
N LEU A 136 22.49 -14.59 -2.94
CA LEU A 136 23.00 -15.50 -1.93
C LEU A 136 23.92 -16.57 -2.51
N HIS A 137 23.59 -17.13 -3.68
CA HIS A 137 24.34 -18.18 -4.36
C HIS A 137 25.38 -17.66 -5.37
N GLY A 138 25.25 -16.39 -5.74
CA GLY A 138 26.12 -15.74 -6.70
C GLY A 138 27.55 -15.53 -6.18
N PRO A 139 28.45 -15.05 -7.05
CA PRO A 139 29.84 -14.78 -6.67
C PRO A 139 29.91 -13.76 -5.53
N TRP A 140 31.06 -13.72 -4.88
CA TRP A 140 31.31 -12.72 -3.87
C TRP A 140 31.16 -11.29 -4.44
N SER A 141 30.53 -10.43 -3.65
CA SER A 141 30.39 -9.00 -3.94
C SER A 141 30.47 -8.22 -2.62
N PRO A 142 31.13 -7.05 -2.60
CA PRO A 142 31.16 -6.18 -1.42
C PRO A 142 29.85 -5.40 -1.22
N ARG A 143 28.77 -5.84 -1.83
CA ARG A 143 27.44 -5.22 -1.73
C ARG A 143 26.53 -6.01 -0.80
N ILE A 144 25.61 -5.33 -0.18
CA ILE A 144 24.53 -5.94 0.62
C ILE A 144 23.23 -5.98 -0.20
N MET A 145 22.34 -6.93 0.12
CA MET A 145 20.99 -6.98 -0.43
C MET A 145 20.04 -6.20 0.48
N VAL A 146 19.31 -5.25 -0.08
CA VAL A 146 18.31 -4.43 0.61
C VAL A 146 16.91 -4.79 0.10
N VAL A 147 16.02 -5.21 1.00
CA VAL A 147 14.61 -5.55 0.70
C VAL A 147 13.72 -4.56 1.46
N TYR A 148 13.11 -3.62 0.76
CA TYR A 148 12.30 -2.60 1.42
C TYR A 148 10.95 -2.38 0.73
N GLY A 149 10.05 -1.69 1.40
CA GLY A 149 8.70 -1.39 0.92
C GLY A 149 7.69 -1.32 2.05
N LEU A 150 6.42 -1.07 1.71
CA LEU A 150 5.35 -0.91 2.68
C LEU A 150 5.12 -2.15 3.54
N ARG A 151 4.39 -1.98 4.64
CA ARG A 151 3.98 -3.09 5.49
C ARG A 151 3.06 -4.06 4.73
N ARG A 152 3.10 -5.35 5.13
CA ARG A 152 2.27 -6.43 4.56
C ARG A 152 2.58 -6.75 3.09
N THR A 153 3.78 -6.47 2.62
CA THR A 153 4.27 -6.84 1.28
C THR A 153 5.19 -8.07 1.27
N GLY A 154 5.28 -8.79 2.39
CA GLY A 154 5.99 -10.07 2.47
C GLY A 154 7.49 -10.01 2.77
N LYS A 155 8.08 -8.87 3.14
CA LYS A 155 9.53 -8.73 3.39
C LYS A 155 10.11 -9.74 4.39
N THR A 156 9.54 -9.83 5.59
CA THR A 156 9.98 -10.79 6.60
C THR A 156 9.84 -12.23 6.11
N THR A 157 8.76 -12.52 5.38
CA THR A 157 8.52 -13.84 4.76
C THR A 157 9.61 -14.16 3.74
N LEU A 158 10.00 -13.20 2.89
CA LEU A 158 11.11 -13.36 1.93
C LEU A 158 12.43 -13.72 2.64
N LEU A 159 12.76 -13.05 3.75
CA LEU A 159 13.95 -13.38 4.54
C LEU A 159 13.89 -14.81 5.10
N PHE A 160 12.75 -15.21 5.65
CA PHE A 160 12.57 -16.56 6.18
C PHE A 160 12.60 -17.62 5.08
N GLN A 161 12.01 -17.35 3.92
CA GLN A 161 12.10 -18.24 2.75
C GLN A 161 13.53 -18.37 2.25
N ALA A 162 14.28 -17.27 2.21
CA ALA A 162 15.68 -17.28 1.81
C ALA A 162 16.54 -18.16 2.75
N ILE A 163 16.34 -18.04 4.06
CA ILE A 163 17.03 -18.89 5.04
C ILE A 163 16.55 -20.35 4.92
N GLY A 164 15.24 -20.57 4.83
CA GLY A 164 14.66 -21.91 4.83
C GLY A 164 15.01 -22.75 3.61
N LYS A 165 15.23 -22.11 2.46
CA LYS A 165 15.66 -22.77 1.21
C LYS A 165 17.16 -23.03 1.13
N MET A 166 17.98 -22.50 2.05
CA MET A 166 19.39 -22.86 2.13
C MET A 166 19.57 -24.36 2.45
N ASP A 167 20.63 -24.96 1.91
CA ASP A 167 21.05 -26.29 2.36
C ASP A 167 21.42 -26.28 3.85
N SER A 168 21.37 -27.44 4.49
CA SER A 168 21.57 -27.58 5.94
C SER A 168 22.93 -27.05 6.40
N GLU A 169 24.02 -27.24 5.64
CA GLU A 169 25.36 -26.80 6.04
C GLU A 169 25.54 -25.28 5.90
N THR A 170 24.93 -24.68 4.88
CA THR A 170 24.91 -23.23 4.67
C THR A 170 24.05 -22.56 5.74
N ARG A 171 22.86 -23.12 6.03
CA ARG A 171 21.93 -22.58 7.01
C ARG A 171 22.50 -22.59 8.45
N LYS A 172 23.31 -23.55 8.82
CA LYS A 172 24.05 -23.55 10.10
C LYS A 172 24.97 -22.33 10.27
N LYS A 173 25.33 -21.66 9.16
CA LYS A 173 26.18 -20.45 9.17
C LYS A 173 25.36 -19.18 8.99
N ALA A 174 24.02 -19.27 9.07
CA ALA A 174 23.10 -18.14 8.96
C ALA A 174 22.60 -17.70 10.34
N PHE A 175 22.33 -16.40 10.47
CA PHE A 175 21.65 -15.83 11.62
C PHE A 175 20.64 -14.79 11.22
N TYR A 176 19.62 -14.62 12.06
CA TYR A 176 18.57 -13.63 11.90
C TYR A 176 18.54 -12.68 13.10
N ILE A 177 18.46 -11.39 12.81
CA ILE A 177 18.28 -10.31 13.80
C ILE A 177 17.05 -9.52 13.41
N LYS A 178 16.15 -9.28 14.37
CA LYS A 178 15.08 -8.31 14.23
C LYS A 178 15.44 -7.04 14.96
N ALA A 179 15.72 -5.97 14.21
CA ALA A 179 16.06 -4.68 14.78
C ALA A 179 14.86 -4.03 15.49
N GLN A 180 15.14 -3.24 16.52
CA GLN A 180 14.14 -2.59 17.36
C GLN A 180 14.52 -1.13 17.61
N LYS A 181 13.50 -0.28 17.82
CA LYS A 181 13.71 1.13 18.19
C LYS A 181 14.55 1.27 19.46
N GLY A 182 15.45 2.22 19.44
CA GLY A 182 16.38 2.46 20.56
C GLY A 182 17.65 1.62 20.53
N GLN A 183 17.82 0.75 19.54
CA GLN A 183 19.09 0.10 19.24
C GLN A 183 20.00 1.01 18.41
N THR A 184 21.30 0.76 18.43
CA THR A 184 22.31 1.52 17.68
C THR A 184 23.05 0.62 16.69
N MET A 185 23.57 1.20 15.61
CA MET A 185 24.42 0.48 14.65
C MET A 185 25.70 -0.05 15.32
N SER A 186 26.27 0.67 16.28
CA SER A 186 27.41 0.16 17.08
C SER A 186 27.06 -1.15 17.80
N GLY A 187 25.86 -1.25 18.38
CA GLY A 187 25.38 -2.50 18.98
C GLY A 187 25.23 -3.63 17.97
N LEU A 188 24.69 -3.32 16.79
CA LEU A 188 24.55 -4.28 15.68
C LEU A 188 25.92 -4.75 15.19
N TYR A 189 26.87 -3.86 14.97
CA TYR A 189 28.23 -4.21 14.55
C TYR A 189 28.92 -5.11 15.56
N ASN A 190 28.81 -4.85 16.86
CA ASN A 190 29.33 -5.71 17.90
C ASN A 190 28.71 -7.12 17.86
N ALA A 191 27.41 -7.23 17.57
CA ALA A 191 26.76 -8.53 17.42
C ALA A 191 27.29 -9.28 16.17
N ILE A 192 27.39 -8.60 15.03
CA ILE A 192 27.90 -9.18 13.78
C ILE A 192 29.36 -9.62 13.94
N ASP A 193 30.22 -8.84 14.60
CA ASP A 193 31.61 -9.17 14.86
C ASP A 193 31.75 -10.49 15.63
N ARG A 194 30.96 -10.69 16.69
CA ARG A 194 30.94 -11.92 17.46
C ARG A 194 30.49 -13.11 16.64
N LEU A 195 29.43 -12.95 15.87
CA LEU A 195 28.90 -13.99 14.98
C LEU A 195 29.90 -14.33 13.87
N SER A 196 30.52 -13.34 13.26
CA SER A 196 31.58 -13.54 12.26
C SER A 196 32.76 -14.35 12.82
N LYS A 197 33.22 -14.02 14.03
CA LYS A 197 34.28 -14.76 14.74
C LYS A 197 33.84 -16.18 15.09
N ALA A 198 32.57 -16.42 15.32
CA ALA A 198 31.98 -17.75 15.54
C ALA A 198 31.75 -18.55 14.24
N GLY A 199 32.09 -17.98 13.07
CA GLY A 199 32.03 -18.66 11.78
C GLY A 199 30.75 -18.47 10.98
N TYR A 200 29.84 -17.59 11.42
CA TYR A 200 28.66 -17.26 10.67
C TYR A 200 29.00 -16.40 9.43
N LYS A 201 28.33 -16.65 8.31
CA LYS A 201 28.62 -16.03 7.01
C LYS A 201 27.40 -15.40 6.32
N TYR A 202 26.18 -15.66 6.80
CA TYR A 202 24.93 -15.19 6.21
C TYR A 202 24.15 -14.43 7.28
N ALA A 203 24.01 -13.12 7.09
CA ALA A 203 23.31 -12.22 8.00
C ALA A 203 21.97 -11.80 7.41
N PHE A 204 20.89 -12.01 8.16
CA PHE A 204 19.55 -11.54 7.82
C PHE A 204 19.08 -10.57 8.90
N ILE A 205 18.93 -9.30 8.56
CA ILE A 205 18.59 -8.23 9.51
C ILE A 205 17.27 -7.59 9.10
N ASP A 206 16.22 -7.86 9.87
CA ASP A 206 14.87 -7.39 9.61
C ASP A 206 14.59 -6.07 10.34
N GLU A 207 13.88 -5.16 9.68
CA GLU A 207 13.49 -3.83 10.17
C GLU A 207 14.70 -2.93 10.58
N ILE A 208 15.81 -3.02 9.85
CA ILE A 208 17.06 -2.29 10.18
C ILE A 208 16.86 -0.78 10.28
N THR A 209 15.91 -0.23 9.54
CA THR A 209 15.56 1.20 9.58
C THR A 209 14.99 1.68 10.92
N PHE A 210 14.71 0.78 11.87
CA PHE A 210 14.36 1.16 13.24
C PHE A 210 15.57 1.53 14.11
N ILE A 211 16.78 1.28 13.62
CA ILE A 211 18.00 1.69 14.31
C ILE A 211 18.22 3.19 14.06
N ASP A 212 18.36 3.96 15.14
CA ASP A 212 18.32 5.44 15.08
C ASP A 212 19.45 6.03 14.20
N ASP A 213 20.66 5.46 14.22
CA ASP A 213 21.84 5.92 13.47
C ASP A 213 22.10 5.15 12.17
N PHE A 214 21.09 4.42 11.64
CA PHE A 214 21.21 3.63 10.41
C PHE A 214 21.57 4.48 9.19
N ILE A 215 20.88 5.61 9.00
CA ILE A 215 21.02 6.47 7.80
C ILE A 215 22.45 6.97 7.63
N ASP A 216 23.14 7.29 8.74
CA ASP A 216 24.44 7.95 8.74
C ASP A 216 25.61 6.97 8.91
N THR A 217 25.36 5.70 9.21
CA THR A 217 26.43 4.75 9.59
C THR A 217 26.33 3.37 8.95
N ALA A 218 25.45 3.19 7.98
CA ALA A 218 25.18 1.89 7.35
C ALA A 218 26.32 1.36 6.46
N SER A 219 27.25 2.20 6.02
CA SER A 219 28.34 1.87 5.08
C SER A 219 29.21 0.71 5.55
N ALA A 220 29.44 0.57 6.86
CA ALA A 220 30.26 -0.51 7.41
C ALA A 220 29.69 -1.92 7.14
N LEU A 221 28.38 -2.07 6.92
CA LEU A 221 27.79 -3.35 6.50
C LEU A 221 28.38 -3.83 5.17
N ALA A 222 28.57 -2.93 4.23
CA ALA A 222 29.19 -3.23 2.94
C ALA A 222 30.72 -3.23 3.02
N ASP A 223 31.30 -2.15 3.52
CA ASP A 223 32.73 -1.88 3.45
C ASP A 223 33.59 -2.80 4.35
N ILE A 224 33.00 -3.32 5.44
CA ILE A 224 33.71 -4.19 6.37
C ILE A 224 33.20 -5.63 6.24
N TYR A 225 31.91 -5.85 6.44
CA TYR A 225 31.38 -7.22 6.60
C TYR A 225 31.14 -7.91 5.25
N ALA A 226 30.46 -7.25 4.29
CA ALA A 226 30.28 -7.84 2.97
C ALA A 226 31.61 -7.92 2.21
N ALA A 227 32.48 -6.90 2.33
CA ALA A 227 33.85 -6.93 1.82
C ALA A 227 34.69 -8.06 2.46
N GLY A 228 34.42 -8.40 3.73
CA GLY A 228 35.01 -9.53 4.45
C GLY A 228 34.44 -10.91 4.08
N GLY A 229 33.53 -10.99 3.13
CA GLY A 229 32.97 -12.24 2.60
C GLY A 229 31.64 -12.68 3.23
N MET A 230 31.00 -11.84 4.02
CA MET A 230 29.65 -12.12 4.55
C MET A 230 28.56 -11.75 3.53
N LYS A 231 27.57 -12.58 3.31
CA LYS A 231 26.35 -12.25 2.59
C LYS A 231 25.36 -11.61 3.56
N ILE A 232 24.89 -10.40 3.25
CA ILE A 232 24.05 -9.61 4.15
C ILE A 232 22.78 -9.24 3.43
N VAL A 233 21.64 -9.66 3.98
CA VAL A 233 20.30 -9.27 3.53
C VAL A 233 19.67 -8.44 4.64
N VAL A 234 19.31 -7.20 4.33
CA VAL A 234 18.62 -6.29 5.25
C VAL A 234 17.23 -6.01 4.77
N SER A 235 16.28 -5.85 5.68
CA SER A 235 14.93 -5.40 5.32
C SER A 235 14.46 -4.23 6.19
N GLY A 236 13.47 -3.50 5.67
CA GLY A 236 12.81 -2.46 6.44
C GLY A 236 11.57 -1.93 5.74
N THR A 237 10.68 -1.37 6.55
CA THR A 237 9.42 -0.76 6.08
C THR A 237 9.58 0.72 5.77
N ASP A 238 10.61 1.38 6.29
CA ASP A 238 10.88 2.80 6.05
C ASP A 238 11.66 3.01 4.76
N SER A 239 10.94 3.15 3.65
CA SER A 239 11.54 3.38 2.34
C SER A 239 12.33 4.70 2.27
N LEU A 240 11.94 5.73 3.04
CA LEU A 240 12.68 6.99 3.09
C LEU A 240 14.05 6.78 3.75
N GLY A 241 14.11 6.00 4.83
CA GLY A 241 15.36 5.68 5.50
C GLY A 241 16.36 4.99 4.57
N PHE A 242 15.90 4.01 3.77
CA PHE A 242 16.75 3.37 2.76
C PHE A 242 17.12 4.33 1.63
N TRP A 243 16.17 5.10 1.12
CA TRP A 243 16.43 6.07 0.06
C TRP A 243 17.48 7.12 0.47
N LEU A 244 17.44 7.59 1.73
CA LEU A 244 18.42 8.52 2.27
C LEU A 244 19.78 7.83 2.45
N ALA A 245 19.81 6.62 3.02
CA ALA A 245 21.02 5.86 3.21
C ALA A 245 21.68 5.47 1.88
N GLU A 246 20.89 5.05 0.87
CA GLU A 246 21.38 4.68 -0.47
C GLU A 246 22.05 5.85 -1.19
N ARG A 247 21.55 7.06 -1.01
CA ARG A 247 22.15 8.26 -1.63
C ARG A 247 23.41 8.76 -0.92
N ASN A 248 23.62 8.37 0.32
CA ASN A 248 24.74 8.79 1.15
C ASN A 248 25.68 7.59 1.41
N GLU A 249 25.42 6.87 2.47
CA GLU A 249 26.30 5.84 3.03
C GLU A 249 26.32 4.54 2.20
N LEU A 250 25.20 4.19 1.55
CA LEU A 250 25.04 2.95 0.80
C LEU A 250 25.15 3.13 -0.72
N TYR A 251 25.57 4.30 -1.19
CA TYR A 251 25.75 4.56 -2.63
C TYR A 251 26.70 3.53 -3.26
N ASP A 252 26.24 2.87 -4.35
CA ASP A 252 26.94 1.76 -5.05
C ASP A 252 27.33 0.55 -4.19
N ARG A 253 26.74 0.42 -2.99
CA ARG A 253 27.00 -0.67 -2.02
C ARG A 253 25.84 -1.64 -1.86
N THR A 254 24.77 -1.49 -2.66
CA THR A 254 23.56 -2.29 -2.51
C THR A 254 23.11 -2.95 -3.81
N PHE A 255 22.44 -4.09 -3.64
CA PHE A 255 21.42 -4.60 -4.56
C PHE A 255 20.08 -4.34 -3.89
N THR A 256 19.14 -3.77 -4.62
CA THR A 256 17.92 -3.24 -4.02
C THR A 256 16.68 -3.92 -4.60
N ILE A 257 15.81 -4.43 -3.72
CA ILE A 257 14.50 -4.98 -4.06
C ILE A 257 13.43 -4.11 -3.40
N HIS A 258 12.52 -3.58 -4.20
CA HIS A 258 11.38 -2.83 -3.74
C HIS A 258 10.13 -3.71 -3.77
N THR A 259 9.45 -3.89 -2.61
CA THR A 259 8.37 -4.87 -2.45
C THR A 259 6.96 -4.28 -2.43
N THR A 260 6.81 -2.97 -2.50
CA THR A 260 5.50 -2.31 -2.35
C THR A 260 4.52 -2.73 -3.43
N ARG A 261 4.99 -2.80 -4.67
CA ARG A 261 4.16 -3.22 -5.79
C ARG A 261 4.01 -4.73 -5.84
N ILE A 262 2.77 -5.18 -5.98
CA ILE A 262 2.40 -6.58 -6.16
C ILE A 262 1.53 -6.62 -7.41
N SER A 263 2.01 -7.26 -8.49
CA SER A 263 1.24 -7.37 -9.73
C SER A 263 0.01 -8.26 -9.58
N PHE A 264 -0.98 -8.12 -10.47
CA PHE A 264 -2.13 -9.03 -10.51
C PHE A 264 -1.68 -10.49 -10.65
N ALA A 265 -0.74 -10.79 -11.54
CA ALA A 265 -0.24 -12.14 -11.75
C ALA A 265 0.41 -12.72 -10.48
N GLU A 266 1.20 -11.92 -9.78
CA GLU A 266 1.82 -12.31 -8.51
C GLU A 266 0.78 -12.48 -7.40
N HIS A 267 -0.14 -11.54 -7.24
CA HIS A 267 -1.23 -11.58 -6.27
C HIS A 267 -2.12 -12.81 -6.47
N SER A 268 -2.54 -13.06 -7.72
CA SER A 268 -3.35 -14.23 -8.11
C SER A 268 -2.66 -15.54 -7.73
N ARG A 269 -1.37 -15.67 -8.02
CA ARG A 269 -0.58 -16.87 -7.71
C ARG A 269 -0.40 -17.08 -6.21
N LEU A 270 -0.08 -16.02 -5.47
CA LEU A 270 0.23 -16.10 -4.04
C LEU A 270 -1.01 -16.30 -3.15
N LEU A 271 -2.14 -15.75 -3.56
CA LEU A 271 -3.39 -15.81 -2.77
C LEU A 271 -4.43 -16.75 -3.37
N HIS A 272 -4.09 -17.45 -4.47
CA HIS A 272 -4.97 -18.40 -5.17
C HIS A 272 -6.32 -17.80 -5.58
N THR A 273 -6.30 -16.50 -5.98
CA THR A 273 -7.47 -15.76 -6.47
C THR A 273 -7.30 -15.49 -7.96
N ASP A 274 -8.34 -15.76 -8.76
CA ASP A 274 -8.27 -15.66 -10.21
C ASP A 274 -9.07 -14.50 -10.80
N ASP A 275 -9.77 -13.74 -9.98
CA ASP A 275 -10.63 -12.64 -10.42
C ASP A 275 -9.95 -11.28 -10.25
N ILE A 276 -9.98 -10.48 -11.32
CA ILE A 276 -9.48 -9.10 -11.29
C ILE A 276 -10.29 -8.22 -10.32
N ASP A 277 -11.56 -8.52 -10.07
CA ASP A 277 -12.37 -7.80 -9.09
C ASP A 277 -11.87 -8.01 -7.66
N ASP A 278 -11.37 -9.21 -7.33
CA ASP A 278 -10.72 -9.47 -6.05
C ASP A 278 -9.43 -8.65 -5.91
N TYR A 279 -8.67 -8.53 -6.99
CA TYR A 279 -7.48 -7.70 -6.99
C TYR A 279 -7.79 -6.21 -6.90
N ILE A 280 -8.82 -5.73 -7.59
CA ILE A 280 -9.32 -4.36 -7.44
C ILE A 280 -9.73 -4.11 -5.98
N ARG A 281 -10.38 -5.09 -5.34
CA ARG A 281 -10.92 -4.95 -3.99
C ARG A 281 -9.87 -5.06 -2.89
N PHE A 282 -8.88 -5.94 -3.01
CA PHE A 282 -7.95 -6.31 -1.95
C PHE A 282 -6.47 -6.22 -2.34
N GLY A 283 -6.16 -5.93 -3.60
CA GLY A 283 -4.79 -5.88 -4.11
C GLY A 283 -3.91 -4.81 -3.45
N GLY A 284 -2.61 -5.05 -3.45
CA GLY A 284 -1.58 -4.17 -2.91
C GLY A 284 -0.99 -4.63 -1.58
N THR A 285 -1.58 -5.62 -0.89
CA THR A 285 -0.98 -6.26 0.29
C THR A 285 -1.09 -7.78 0.18
N LEU A 286 -0.13 -8.49 0.79
CA LEU A 286 -0.16 -9.95 0.93
C LEU A 286 -0.67 -10.33 2.31
N ARG A 287 -1.57 -11.27 2.34
CA ARG A 287 -2.04 -11.88 3.56
C ARG A 287 -1.44 -13.29 3.66
N ALA A 288 -0.75 -13.58 4.73
CA ALA A 288 -0.32 -14.95 5.03
C ALA A 288 -1.45 -15.67 5.77
N GLY A 289 -1.98 -16.75 5.19
CA GLY A 289 -2.95 -17.64 5.83
C GLY A 289 -4.19 -17.92 4.98
N GLU A 290 -4.75 -19.11 5.14
CA GLU A 290 -6.05 -19.51 4.59
C GLU A 290 -7.15 -18.71 5.31
N TYR A 291 -7.69 -17.70 4.65
CA TYR A 291 -8.81 -16.94 5.15
C TYR A 291 -9.90 -16.88 4.10
N ASP A 292 -11.06 -17.33 4.50
CA ASP A 292 -12.28 -17.10 3.76
C ASP A 292 -12.67 -15.63 3.93
N PHE A 293 -12.63 -14.86 2.86
CA PHE A 293 -13.00 -13.45 2.87
C PHE A 293 -14.49 -13.24 3.16
N ASP A 294 -15.30 -14.29 2.98
CA ASP A 294 -16.75 -14.27 3.16
C ASP A 294 -17.18 -14.72 4.57
N ASP A 295 -16.23 -15.13 5.45
CA ASP A 295 -16.57 -15.51 6.82
C ASP A 295 -16.67 -14.28 7.73
N PRO A 296 -17.91 -13.84 8.10
CA PRO A 296 -18.11 -12.68 8.97
C PRO A 296 -17.68 -12.92 10.43
N GLU A 297 -17.44 -14.18 10.85
CA GLU A 297 -16.96 -14.50 12.20
C GLU A 297 -15.46 -14.34 12.34
N LEU A 298 -14.71 -14.48 11.24
CA LEU A 298 -13.29 -14.15 11.16
C LEU A 298 -13.11 -12.64 10.97
N ARG A 299 -13.63 -11.85 11.87
CA ARG A 299 -13.37 -10.39 11.96
C ARG A 299 -11.93 -10.14 12.38
N ASP A 300 -11.00 -10.59 11.54
CA ASP A 300 -9.60 -10.33 11.77
C ASP A 300 -9.30 -8.86 11.43
N GLU A 301 -8.83 -8.12 12.42
CA GLU A 301 -8.31 -6.74 12.26
C GLU A 301 -7.11 -6.67 11.29
N SER A 302 -6.70 -7.79 10.72
CA SER A 302 -5.53 -7.92 9.85
C SER A 302 -5.77 -7.55 8.37
N VAL A 303 -7.02 -7.46 7.90
CA VAL A 303 -7.32 -7.04 6.51
C VAL A 303 -7.10 -5.55 6.34
N SER A 304 -6.22 -5.17 5.41
CA SER A 304 -5.81 -3.77 5.23
C SER A 304 -6.90 -2.88 4.66
N PHE A 305 -7.73 -3.43 3.76
CA PHE A 305 -8.67 -2.68 2.93
C PHE A 305 -10.10 -3.21 3.03
N ARG A 306 -10.50 -3.68 4.21
CA ARG A 306 -11.84 -4.21 4.44
C ARG A 306 -12.90 -3.10 4.39
N ASP A 307 -12.62 -1.97 5.03
CA ASP A 307 -13.48 -0.81 5.19
C ASP A 307 -12.64 0.48 5.32
N ASP A 308 -13.30 1.65 5.30
CA ASP A 308 -12.63 2.95 5.40
C ASP A 308 -11.76 3.08 6.66
N GLU A 309 -12.22 2.55 7.81
CA GLU A 309 -11.46 2.60 9.05
C GLU A 309 -10.18 1.77 9.00
N SER A 310 -10.25 0.55 8.48
CA SER A 310 -9.06 -0.32 8.30
C SER A 310 -8.08 0.27 7.28
N THR A 311 -8.58 0.91 6.24
CA THR A 311 -7.78 1.60 5.21
C THR A 311 -7.09 2.83 5.78
N ARG A 312 -7.79 3.68 6.52
CA ARG A 312 -7.17 4.82 7.24
C ARG A 312 -6.11 4.36 8.23
N ARG A 313 -6.39 3.31 8.99
CA ARG A 313 -5.41 2.71 9.92
C ARG A 313 -4.17 2.19 9.18
N TYR A 314 -4.34 1.62 7.99
CA TYR A 314 -3.21 1.22 7.16
C TYR A 314 -2.40 2.43 6.68
N ILE A 315 -3.04 3.47 6.16
CA ILE A 315 -2.37 4.71 5.74
C ILE A 315 -1.58 5.31 6.91
N ASP A 316 -2.19 5.44 8.08
CA ASP A 316 -1.54 5.98 9.27
C ASP A 316 -0.33 5.14 9.71
N THR A 317 -0.43 3.82 9.67
CA THR A 317 0.61 2.93 10.22
C THR A 317 1.67 2.54 9.21
N ALA A 318 1.30 2.37 7.94
CA ALA A 318 2.21 1.90 6.90
C ALA A 318 2.86 3.05 6.11
N ILE A 319 2.22 4.22 6.05
CA ILE A 319 2.70 5.37 5.28
C ILE A 319 3.16 6.47 6.25
N CYS A 320 2.23 7.03 7.05
CA CYS A 320 2.53 8.21 7.86
C CYS A 320 3.52 7.96 9.00
N ARG A 321 3.41 6.82 9.71
CA ARG A 321 4.32 6.52 10.84
C ARG A 321 5.69 6.05 10.41
N ASN A 322 5.84 5.50 9.23
CA ASN A 322 7.15 5.05 8.73
C ASN A 322 8.08 6.24 8.52
N ILE A 323 7.60 7.28 7.84
CA ILE A 323 8.40 8.48 7.58
C ILE A 323 8.78 9.24 8.86
N GLN A 324 7.98 9.16 9.91
CA GLN A 324 8.23 9.88 11.18
C GLN A 324 9.56 9.48 11.81
N HIS A 325 9.94 8.21 11.72
CA HIS A 325 11.22 7.75 12.28
C HIS A 325 12.40 8.30 11.49
N SER A 326 12.38 8.20 10.16
CA SER A 326 13.43 8.75 9.31
C SER A 326 13.56 10.26 9.44
N LEU A 327 12.45 11.01 9.52
CA LEU A 327 12.50 12.45 9.71
C LEU A 327 13.04 12.84 11.08
N LYS A 328 12.80 12.04 12.12
CA LYS A 328 13.39 12.25 13.45
C LYS A 328 14.91 12.07 13.42
N CYS A 329 15.39 11.07 12.70
CA CYS A 329 16.82 10.72 12.63
C CYS A 329 17.60 11.51 11.58
N TYR A 330 16.91 12.25 10.71
CA TYR A 330 17.51 12.99 9.60
C TYR A 330 17.89 14.43 10.02
N GLU A 331 19.16 14.62 10.40
CA GLU A 331 19.63 15.92 10.93
C GLU A 331 20.29 16.83 9.89
N SER A 332 20.83 16.31 8.79
CA SER A 332 21.80 17.04 7.95
C SER A 332 21.43 17.21 6.48
N GLY A 333 20.18 16.99 6.04
CA GLY A 333 19.81 17.04 4.62
C GLY A 333 19.07 18.29 4.20
N THR A 334 19.16 18.59 2.90
CA THR A 334 18.42 19.70 2.26
C THR A 334 17.12 19.24 1.59
N ARG A 335 16.87 17.94 1.50
CA ARG A 335 15.66 17.36 0.91
C ARG A 335 14.63 17.05 1.98
N PHE A 336 13.35 17.10 1.61
CA PHE A 336 12.23 16.86 2.52
C PHE A 336 12.20 17.79 3.75
N MET A 337 12.73 19.00 3.61
CA MET A 337 12.69 20.00 4.68
C MET A 337 11.26 20.40 5.05
N HIS A 338 10.37 20.46 4.06
CA HIS A 338 8.97 20.80 4.31
C HIS A 338 8.21 19.65 4.97
N LEU A 339 8.58 18.38 4.70
CA LEU A 339 8.06 17.24 5.48
C LEU A 339 8.55 17.29 6.92
N LYS A 340 9.80 17.72 7.15
CA LYS A 340 10.34 17.94 8.48
C LYS A 340 9.59 19.06 9.21
N GLU A 341 9.28 20.19 8.55
CA GLU A 341 8.45 21.27 9.10
C GLU A 341 7.07 20.74 9.54
N LEU A 342 6.42 19.92 8.71
CA LEU A 342 5.13 19.29 9.03
C LEU A 342 5.26 18.29 10.19
N TYR A 343 6.36 17.56 10.27
CA TYR A 343 6.64 16.64 11.38
C TYR A 343 6.80 17.39 12.70
N ASP A 344 7.61 18.45 12.71
CA ASP A 344 7.90 19.27 13.89
C ASP A 344 6.65 20.03 14.40
N SER A 345 5.74 20.37 13.49
CA SER A 345 4.43 20.97 13.82
C SER A 345 3.34 19.97 14.18
N HIS A 346 3.64 18.65 14.15
CA HIS A 346 2.67 17.55 14.36
C HIS A 346 1.53 17.46 13.32
N GLU A 347 1.73 18.06 12.13
CA GLU A 347 0.74 18.09 11.04
C GLU A 347 1.02 17.10 9.90
N LEU A 348 2.15 16.38 9.96
CA LEU A 348 2.59 15.50 8.87
C LEU A 348 1.55 14.44 8.50
N THR A 349 0.99 13.75 9.50
CA THR A 349 -0.01 12.70 9.27
C THR A 349 -1.26 13.25 8.60
N ASN A 350 -1.76 14.38 9.07
CA ASN A 350 -2.93 15.05 8.50
C ASN A 350 -2.66 15.50 7.06
N ALA A 351 -1.48 16.02 6.78
CA ALA A 351 -1.08 16.48 5.44
C ALA A 351 -0.99 15.32 4.44
N ILE A 352 -0.38 14.20 4.83
CA ILE A 352 -0.26 13.01 3.97
C ILE A 352 -1.64 12.41 3.70
N ASN A 353 -2.45 12.19 4.76
CA ASN A 353 -3.81 11.65 4.62
C ASN A 353 -4.64 12.52 3.68
N ARG A 354 -4.60 13.84 3.85
CA ARG A 354 -5.33 14.78 2.99
C ARG A 354 -4.92 14.66 1.52
N ILE A 355 -3.63 14.52 1.22
CA ILE A 355 -3.17 14.40 -0.17
C ILE A 355 -3.61 13.08 -0.78
N ILE A 356 -3.53 11.97 -0.03
CA ILE A 356 -4.01 10.67 -0.50
C ILE A 356 -5.54 10.70 -0.72
N GLU A 357 -6.29 11.26 0.22
CA GLU A 357 -7.73 11.43 0.09
C GLU A 357 -8.09 12.34 -1.11
N ASP A 358 -7.42 13.48 -1.30
CA ASP A 358 -7.65 14.38 -2.43
C ASP A 358 -7.39 13.69 -3.78
N MET A 359 -6.33 12.88 -3.88
CA MET A 359 -6.06 12.08 -5.08
C MET A 359 -7.20 11.10 -5.38
N ASN A 360 -7.70 10.38 -4.37
CA ASN A 360 -8.77 9.41 -4.54
C ASN A 360 -10.13 10.08 -4.79
N HIS A 361 -10.38 11.23 -4.19
CA HIS A 361 -11.56 12.05 -4.46
C HIS A 361 -11.57 12.58 -5.89
N ARG A 362 -10.45 13.08 -6.40
CA ARG A 362 -10.34 13.54 -7.80
C ARG A 362 -10.54 12.38 -8.78
N PHE A 363 -10.05 11.21 -8.44
CA PHE A 363 -10.30 10.00 -9.22
C PHE A 363 -11.81 9.70 -9.31
N VAL A 364 -12.54 9.64 -8.20
CA VAL A 364 -13.99 9.40 -8.19
C VAL A 364 -14.73 10.51 -8.96
N LEU A 365 -14.30 11.77 -8.81
CA LEU A 365 -14.90 12.89 -9.54
C LEU A 365 -14.66 12.78 -11.05
N SER A 366 -13.51 12.32 -11.52
CA SER A 366 -13.25 12.08 -12.94
C SER A 366 -14.17 10.98 -13.47
N VAL A 367 -14.29 9.86 -12.75
CA VAL A 367 -15.22 8.77 -13.12
C VAL A 367 -16.66 9.29 -13.24
N LEU A 368 -17.12 10.09 -12.29
CA LEU A 368 -18.47 10.65 -12.35
C LEU A 368 -18.68 11.61 -13.51
N LYS A 369 -17.69 12.42 -13.86
CA LYS A 369 -17.77 13.39 -14.96
C LYS A 369 -17.67 12.70 -16.32
N ASP A 370 -16.73 11.80 -16.46
CA ASP A 370 -16.34 11.22 -17.75
C ASP A 370 -17.17 9.97 -18.06
N ASP A 371 -17.35 9.08 -17.12
CA ASP A 371 -17.96 7.77 -17.31
C ASP A 371 -19.46 7.77 -16.92
N PHE A 372 -19.78 8.19 -15.71
CA PHE A 372 -21.15 8.15 -15.20
C PHE A 372 -22.08 9.19 -15.86
N ARG A 373 -21.58 10.40 -16.13
CA ARG A 373 -22.36 11.48 -16.76
C ARG A 373 -22.54 11.25 -18.26
N SER A 374 -21.50 10.80 -18.96
CA SER A 374 -21.49 10.58 -20.40
C SER A 374 -22.22 9.31 -20.82
N GLY A 375 -22.49 8.40 -19.88
CA GLY A 375 -22.98 7.04 -20.06
C GLY A 375 -23.95 6.80 -21.21
N ASP A 376 -23.38 6.56 -22.39
CA ASP A 376 -24.04 5.89 -23.49
C ASP A 376 -24.14 4.40 -23.17
N PHE A 377 -25.19 4.02 -22.43
CA PHE A 377 -25.45 2.60 -22.25
C PHE A 377 -25.67 1.94 -23.60
N SER A 378 -24.87 0.95 -23.89
CA SER A 378 -25.13 0.12 -25.05
C SER A 378 -26.54 -0.50 -24.95
N LEU A 379 -27.18 -0.70 -26.09
CA LEU A 379 -28.51 -1.34 -26.14
C LEU A 379 -28.48 -2.73 -25.45
N ALA A 380 -27.34 -3.40 -25.47
CA ALA A 380 -27.13 -4.71 -24.86
C ALA A 380 -27.10 -4.66 -23.32
N GLU A 381 -26.45 -3.65 -22.72
CA GLU A 381 -26.52 -3.43 -21.25
C GLU A 381 -27.93 -3.07 -20.80
N LYS A 382 -28.64 -2.24 -21.58
CA LYS A 382 -30.06 -1.94 -21.34
C LYS A 382 -30.95 -3.18 -21.38
N ASN A 383 -30.66 -4.14 -22.24
CA ASN A 383 -31.42 -5.38 -22.36
C ASN A 383 -31.07 -6.39 -21.25
N LEU A 384 -29.79 -6.54 -20.88
CA LEU A 384 -29.34 -7.38 -19.76
C LEU A 384 -29.88 -6.91 -18.40
N LEU A 385 -29.93 -5.60 -18.17
CA LEU A 385 -30.53 -5.01 -16.98
C LEU A 385 -32.04 -5.27 -16.90
N ARG A 386 -32.74 -5.27 -18.05
CA ARG A 386 -34.19 -5.60 -18.15
C ARG A 386 -34.45 -7.08 -17.88
N GLU A 387 -33.53 -7.98 -18.24
CA GLU A 387 -33.65 -9.42 -18.00
C GLU A 387 -33.36 -9.79 -16.54
N ARG A 388 -32.37 -9.15 -15.91
CA ARG A 388 -31.98 -9.44 -14.51
C ARG A 388 -32.98 -8.92 -13.47
N ASN A 389 -33.67 -7.82 -13.74
CA ASN A 389 -34.63 -7.25 -12.78
C ASN A 389 -35.87 -6.64 -13.49
N PRO A 390 -36.93 -7.45 -13.76
CA PRO A 390 -38.13 -7.00 -14.47
C PRO A 390 -38.90 -5.86 -13.77
N ALA A 391 -38.68 -5.66 -12.47
CA ALA A 391 -39.30 -4.56 -11.71
C ALA A 391 -38.70 -3.18 -12.02
N LEU A 392 -37.46 -3.14 -12.53
CA LEU A 392 -36.76 -1.93 -12.93
C LEU A 392 -37.05 -1.51 -14.40
N ARG A 393 -38.23 -1.78 -14.91
CA ARG A 393 -38.63 -1.47 -16.30
C ARG A 393 -38.66 0.02 -16.62
N THR A 394 -38.75 0.88 -15.66
CA THR A 394 -38.57 2.33 -15.80
C THR A 394 -37.08 2.64 -15.66
N ASN A 395 -36.55 3.40 -16.59
CA ASN A 395 -35.14 3.74 -16.70
C ASN A 395 -34.78 4.73 -15.58
N ILE A 396 -34.49 4.18 -14.38
CA ILE A 396 -34.20 4.92 -13.14
C ILE A 396 -33.09 5.94 -13.39
N LEU A 397 -32.08 5.56 -14.20
CA LEU A 397 -30.98 6.45 -14.56
C LEU A 397 -31.39 7.61 -15.50
N GLN A 398 -32.57 7.55 -16.11
CA GLN A 398 -33.14 8.71 -16.83
C GLN A 398 -33.90 9.65 -15.89
N THR A 399 -34.38 9.16 -14.76
CA THR A 399 -35.08 9.98 -13.76
C THR A 399 -34.09 10.60 -12.75
N VAL A 400 -32.93 10.03 -12.56
CA VAL A 400 -31.86 10.54 -11.68
C VAL A 400 -31.05 11.59 -12.43
N ASP A 401 -30.98 12.80 -11.91
CA ASP A 401 -30.14 13.88 -12.44
C ASP A 401 -28.68 13.64 -12.08
N ARG A 402 -27.94 12.97 -12.98
CA ARG A 402 -26.53 12.64 -12.82
C ARG A 402 -25.67 13.88 -12.61
N GLY A 403 -26.03 15.00 -13.21
CA GLY A 403 -25.34 16.28 -13.01
C GLY A 403 -25.43 16.73 -11.56
N LYS A 404 -26.62 16.64 -10.96
CA LYS A 404 -26.81 16.97 -9.53
C LYS A 404 -26.06 16.03 -8.59
N ILE A 405 -25.98 14.73 -8.89
CA ILE A 405 -25.20 13.78 -8.09
C ILE A 405 -23.73 14.19 -8.12
N THR A 406 -23.19 14.47 -9.29
CA THR A 406 -21.79 14.91 -9.45
C THR A 406 -21.54 16.21 -8.70
N GLU A 407 -22.40 17.21 -8.85
CA GLU A 407 -22.31 18.50 -8.14
C GLU A 407 -22.40 18.31 -6.61
N ARG A 408 -23.27 17.42 -6.15
CA ARG A 408 -23.43 17.16 -4.72
C ARG A 408 -22.22 16.46 -4.12
N LEU A 409 -21.64 15.48 -4.82
CA LEU A 409 -20.39 14.87 -4.41
C LEU A 409 -19.26 15.89 -4.35
N MET A 410 -19.15 16.78 -5.33
CA MET A 410 -18.17 17.87 -5.28
C MET A 410 -18.37 18.74 -4.03
N GLN A 411 -19.62 19.09 -3.69
CA GLN A 411 -19.91 19.87 -2.47
C GLN A 411 -19.56 19.12 -1.19
N ILE A 412 -19.83 17.79 -1.11
CA ILE A 412 -19.47 16.98 0.05
C ILE A 412 -17.95 16.94 0.23
N LEU A 413 -17.21 16.82 -0.86
CA LEU A 413 -15.75 16.82 -0.85
C LEU A 413 -15.19 18.20 -0.46
N ASP A 414 -15.77 19.28 -0.97
CA ASP A 414 -15.37 20.64 -0.61
C ASP A 414 -15.65 20.93 0.88
N ILE A 415 -16.77 20.45 1.43
CA ILE A 415 -17.10 20.60 2.85
C ILE A 415 -16.13 19.76 3.70
N LYS A 416 -15.81 18.51 3.33
CA LYS A 416 -14.81 17.71 4.03
C LYS A 416 -13.45 18.43 4.02
N ASN A 417 -12.98 18.84 2.86
CA ASN A 417 -11.72 19.58 2.72
C ASN A 417 -11.68 20.85 3.54
N ALA A 418 -12.79 21.60 3.64
CA ALA A 418 -12.87 22.81 4.43
C ALA A 418 -12.91 22.56 5.95
N SER A 419 -13.56 21.47 6.40
CA SER A 419 -13.70 21.16 7.84
C SER A 419 -12.43 20.54 8.45
N GLU A 420 -11.56 19.96 7.65
CA GLU A 420 -10.31 19.32 8.08
C GLU A 420 -9.09 20.27 7.96
N THR A 421 -9.29 21.53 7.54
CA THR A 421 -8.21 22.50 7.32
C THR A 421 -7.75 23.13 8.62
N VAL A 422 -6.80 22.52 9.33
CA VAL A 422 -6.06 23.17 10.42
C VAL A 422 -4.79 23.84 9.89
N THR A 423 -4.18 23.30 8.83
CA THR A 423 -2.94 23.82 8.23
C THR A 423 -3.08 24.05 6.74
N GLU A 424 -2.73 25.24 6.27
CA GLU A 424 -2.65 25.56 4.84
C GLU A 424 -1.45 24.84 4.21
N LEU A 425 -1.73 23.87 3.32
CA LEU A 425 -0.68 23.15 2.59
C LEU A 425 -0.08 24.02 1.50
N LYS A 426 1.19 24.37 1.64
CA LYS A 426 1.94 25.08 0.60
C LYS A 426 2.25 24.16 -0.58
N PRO A 427 2.42 24.67 -1.81
CA PRO A 427 2.82 23.85 -2.97
C PRO A 427 4.10 23.05 -2.74
N ALA A 428 5.01 23.51 -1.91
CA ALA A 428 6.23 22.80 -1.54
C ALA A 428 5.94 21.52 -0.72
N HIS A 429 5.01 21.60 0.24
CA HIS A 429 4.55 20.43 1.01
C HIS A 429 3.97 19.36 0.08
N VAL A 430 3.10 19.77 -0.84
CA VAL A 430 2.46 18.84 -1.81
C VAL A 430 3.52 18.15 -2.68
N ARG A 431 4.50 18.89 -3.20
CA ARG A 431 5.59 18.31 -4.01
C ARG A 431 6.42 17.30 -3.23
N GLU A 432 6.80 17.62 -1.98
CA GLU A 432 7.60 16.69 -1.17
C GLU A 432 6.82 15.47 -0.73
N ILE A 433 5.52 15.62 -0.36
CA ILE A 433 4.66 14.47 -0.05
C ILE A 433 4.52 13.58 -1.29
N ARG A 434 4.27 14.17 -2.48
CA ARG A 434 4.19 13.40 -3.71
C ARG A 434 5.50 12.65 -4.00
N ALA A 435 6.64 13.31 -3.92
CA ALA A 435 7.94 12.67 -4.10
C ALA A 435 8.20 11.54 -3.07
N TYR A 436 7.68 11.68 -1.85
CA TYR A 436 7.70 10.61 -0.86
C TYR A 436 6.82 9.43 -1.24
N LEU A 437 5.59 9.67 -1.70
CA LEU A 437 4.68 8.61 -2.15
C LEU A 437 5.21 7.88 -3.39
N GLU A 438 5.90 8.58 -4.29
CA GLU A 438 6.64 7.99 -5.42
C GLU A 438 7.81 7.12 -4.94
N ALA A 439 8.58 7.60 -3.95
CA ALA A 439 9.67 6.82 -3.35
C ALA A 439 9.19 5.57 -2.59
N LEU A 440 7.94 5.53 -2.18
CA LEU A 440 7.26 4.35 -1.63
C LEU A 440 6.73 3.38 -2.71
N ASP A 441 6.82 3.69 -4.00
CA ASP A 441 6.08 3.04 -5.10
C ASP A 441 4.55 2.99 -4.85
N LEU A 442 4.03 3.90 -4.06
CA LEU A 442 2.60 3.97 -3.77
C LEU A 442 1.82 4.65 -4.88
N ILE A 443 2.47 5.55 -5.58
CA ILE A 443 1.93 6.20 -6.77
C ILE A 443 2.89 6.02 -7.95
N ASP A 444 2.32 5.92 -9.13
CA ASP A 444 3.02 5.87 -10.41
C ASP A 444 2.38 6.85 -11.39
N SER A 445 3.05 7.17 -12.48
CA SER A 445 2.52 8.02 -13.53
C SER A 445 2.39 7.27 -14.84
N ILE A 446 1.26 7.45 -15.52
CA ILE A 446 1.03 6.91 -16.87
C ILE A 446 1.16 8.07 -17.85
N PRO A 447 2.07 7.97 -18.85
CA PRO A 447 2.19 9.00 -19.88
C PRO A 447 0.90 9.13 -20.70
N VAL A 448 0.48 10.36 -20.95
CA VAL A 448 -0.66 10.68 -21.83
C VAL A 448 -0.13 11.49 -22.99
N ARG A 449 -0.29 10.98 -24.22
CA ARG A 449 0.12 11.67 -25.45
C ARG A 449 -1.10 12.25 -26.19
N TYR A 450 -0.94 13.42 -26.74
CA TYR A 450 -2.02 14.15 -27.42
C TYR A 450 -1.85 14.18 -28.92
N ALA A 451 -2.95 14.09 -29.65
CA ALA A 451 -3.02 14.22 -31.10
C ALA A 451 -2.87 15.67 -31.61
N SER A 452 -2.26 16.59 -30.88
CA SER A 452 -2.08 17.96 -31.34
C SER A 452 -0.85 18.05 -32.22
N GLY A 453 -1.01 18.48 -33.47
CA GLY A 453 0.07 18.73 -34.43
C GLY A 453 0.89 19.99 -34.17
N ALA A 454 0.90 20.53 -32.97
CA ALA A 454 1.79 21.60 -32.51
C ALA A 454 2.77 20.97 -31.52
N GLY A 455 4.04 20.98 -31.88
CA GLY A 455 5.13 20.32 -31.15
C GLY A 455 5.49 20.93 -29.80
N ASP A 456 4.55 21.19 -28.96
CA ASP A 456 4.74 21.38 -27.53
C ASP A 456 4.36 20.06 -26.85
N GLU A 457 5.38 19.32 -26.45
CA GLU A 457 5.31 18.16 -25.57
C GLU A 457 4.88 18.63 -24.16
N ASP A 458 3.63 18.95 -23.98
CA ASP A 458 2.98 18.95 -22.68
C ASP A 458 2.48 17.51 -22.46
N ASP A 459 3.44 16.60 -22.24
CA ASP A 459 3.14 15.25 -21.79
C ASP A 459 2.49 15.39 -20.41
N SER A 460 1.18 15.34 -20.38
CA SER A 460 0.50 15.25 -19.10
C SER A 460 0.64 13.82 -18.56
N GLU A 461 0.85 13.71 -17.27
CA GLU A 461 0.93 12.43 -16.59
C GLU A 461 -0.37 12.19 -15.80
N ASN A 462 -0.94 11.01 -15.97
CA ASN A 462 -2.01 10.54 -15.11
C ASN A 462 -1.42 9.79 -13.92
N VAL A 463 -1.64 10.31 -12.71
CA VAL A 463 -1.13 9.70 -11.48
C VAL A 463 -2.07 8.59 -11.02
N VAL A 464 -1.53 7.40 -10.86
CA VAL A 464 -2.25 6.20 -10.42
C VAL A 464 -1.73 5.72 -9.06
N VAL A 465 -2.62 5.12 -8.27
CA VAL A 465 -2.25 4.47 -7.00
C VAL A 465 -1.96 3.00 -7.26
N THR A 466 -0.79 2.54 -6.86
CA THR A 466 -0.31 1.17 -7.12
C THR A 466 -0.92 0.11 -6.21
N GLN A 467 -1.67 0.51 -5.18
CA GLN A 467 -2.42 -0.37 -4.29
C GLN A 467 -3.93 -0.25 -4.57
N PRO A 468 -4.48 -1.07 -5.46
CA PRO A 468 -5.86 -0.93 -5.91
C PRO A 468 -6.86 -1.08 -4.76
N GLY A 469 -6.67 -2.01 -3.83
CA GLY A 469 -7.58 -2.20 -2.71
C GLY A 469 -7.72 -0.96 -1.81
N MET A 470 -6.63 -0.21 -1.59
CA MET A 470 -6.67 1.05 -0.85
C MET A 470 -7.53 2.09 -1.58
N ARG A 471 -7.32 2.26 -2.89
CA ARG A 471 -8.08 3.21 -3.71
C ARG A 471 -9.55 2.85 -3.79
N TYR A 472 -9.85 1.58 -4.08
CA TYR A 472 -11.23 1.11 -4.19
C TYR A 472 -12.00 1.29 -2.88
N CYS A 473 -11.41 0.92 -1.75
CA CYS A 473 -12.07 1.04 -0.45
C CYS A 473 -12.44 2.50 -0.10
N GLN A 474 -11.55 3.45 -0.40
CA GLN A 474 -11.86 4.88 -0.18
C GLN A 474 -12.92 5.39 -1.17
N ALA A 475 -12.87 4.96 -2.44
CA ALA A 475 -13.89 5.28 -3.42
C ALA A 475 -15.26 4.71 -3.02
N GLU A 476 -15.30 3.46 -2.60
CA GLU A 476 -16.50 2.78 -2.12
C GLU A 476 -17.12 3.52 -0.92
N ALA A 477 -16.32 3.84 0.09
CA ALA A 477 -16.79 4.57 1.27
C ALA A 477 -17.39 5.95 0.91
N LEU A 478 -16.76 6.66 -0.03
CA LEU A 478 -17.27 7.94 -0.53
C LEU A 478 -18.62 7.77 -1.25
N VAL A 479 -18.72 6.82 -2.16
CA VAL A 479 -19.94 6.57 -2.94
C VAL A 479 -21.08 6.12 -2.01
N TRP A 480 -20.83 5.23 -1.06
CA TRP A 480 -21.82 4.80 -0.07
C TRP A 480 -22.27 5.94 0.87
N SER A 481 -21.44 6.96 1.09
CA SER A 481 -21.85 8.12 1.88
C SER A 481 -23.04 8.88 1.27
N LEU A 482 -23.21 8.81 -0.06
CA LEU A 482 -24.33 9.39 -0.77
C LEU A 482 -25.69 8.75 -0.43
N LYS A 483 -25.71 7.48 -0.02
CA LYS A 483 -26.97 6.78 0.29
C LYS A 483 -27.83 7.51 1.33
N LYS A 484 -27.15 8.24 2.25
CA LYS A 484 -27.78 9.03 3.31
C LYS A 484 -27.99 10.50 2.95
N ASP A 485 -27.56 10.93 1.76
CA ASP A 485 -27.66 12.31 1.34
C ASP A 485 -29.07 12.66 0.86
N ALA A 486 -29.44 13.94 1.04
CA ALA A 486 -30.74 14.48 0.65
C ALA A 486 -31.04 14.34 -0.84
N ILE A 487 -30.01 14.23 -1.71
CA ILE A 487 -30.17 14.06 -3.15
C ILE A 487 -30.88 12.76 -3.51
N PHE A 488 -30.81 11.75 -2.63
CA PHE A 488 -31.47 10.47 -2.79
C PHE A 488 -32.76 10.34 -1.96
N ALA A 489 -33.24 11.42 -1.31
CA ALA A 489 -34.40 11.36 -0.43
C ALA A 489 -35.67 10.84 -1.11
N GLU A 490 -35.84 11.12 -2.42
CA GLU A 490 -37.01 10.70 -3.20
C GLU A 490 -36.88 9.28 -3.78
N LEU A 491 -35.70 8.64 -3.67
CA LEU A 491 -35.46 7.31 -4.19
C LEU A 491 -35.78 6.24 -3.13
N SER A 492 -36.33 5.12 -3.57
CA SER A 492 -36.43 3.91 -2.74
C SER A 492 -35.05 3.34 -2.45
N GLU A 493 -34.90 2.52 -1.40
CA GLU A 493 -33.62 1.89 -1.03
C GLU A 493 -33.04 1.06 -2.19
N ALA A 494 -33.86 0.32 -2.93
CA ALA A 494 -33.41 -0.46 -4.08
C ALA A 494 -32.90 0.43 -5.23
N GLU A 495 -33.49 1.61 -5.44
CA GLU A 495 -33.02 2.57 -6.44
C GLU A 495 -31.72 3.24 -6.02
N LYS A 496 -31.57 3.56 -4.74
CA LYS A 496 -30.30 4.06 -4.18
C LYS A 496 -29.18 3.06 -4.37
N ASP A 497 -29.41 1.80 -3.98
CA ASP A 497 -28.41 0.73 -4.11
C ASP A 497 -28.03 0.55 -5.58
N TYR A 498 -28.99 0.55 -6.50
CA TYR A 498 -28.72 0.44 -7.93
C TYR A 498 -27.84 1.58 -8.48
N VAL A 499 -28.10 2.84 -8.08
CA VAL A 499 -27.28 3.98 -8.51
C VAL A 499 -25.86 3.88 -7.93
N ILE A 500 -25.73 3.50 -6.66
CA ILE A 500 -24.44 3.30 -5.99
C ILE A 500 -23.64 2.20 -6.67
N GLU A 501 -24.25 1.03 -6.90
CA GLU A 501 -23.61 -0.09 -7.60
C GLU A 501 -23.15 0.31 -9.00
N LYS A 502 -23.96 1.10 -9.72
CA LYS A 502 -23.58 1.58 -11.06
C LYS A 502 -22.36 2.52 -11.02
N ILE A 503 -22.29 3.42 -10.05
CA ILE A 503 -21.10 4.27 -9.86
C ILE A 503 -19.89 3.42 -9.52
N LEU A 504 -20.04 2.41 -8.67
CA LEU A 504 -18.95 1.51 -8.30
C LEU A 504 -18.49 0.63 -9.49
N ASP A 505 -19.38 0.24 -10.39
CA ASP A 505 -19.02 -0.44 -11.63
C ASP A 505 -18.17 0.47 -12.55
N ASP A 506 -18.55 1.74 -12.67
CA ASP A 506 -17.76 2.72 -13.43
C ASP A 506 -16.38 2.98 -12.76
N VAL A 507 -16.32 3.00 -11.42
CA VAL A 507 -15.06 3.04 -10.64
C VAL A 507 -14.18 1.83 -10.96
N LYS A 508 -14.74 0.61 -10.94
CA LYS A 508 -13.99 -0.61 -11.29
C LYS A 508 -13.50 -0.58 -12.74
N GLY A 509 -14.30 -0.04 -13.65
CA GLY A 509 -13.93 0.13 -15.05
C GLY A 509 -12.66 0.97 -15.20
N ARG A 510 -12.63 2.14 -14.58
CA ARG A 510 -11.47 3.03 -14.60
C ARG A 510 -10.27 2.43 -13.86
N MET A 511 -10.49 1.69 -12.78
CA MET A 511 -9.42 1.00 -12.06
C MET A 511 -8.81 -0.13 -12.89
N LEU A 512 -9.62 -0.89 -13.63
CA LEU A 512 -9.10 -1.92 -14.54
C LEU A 512 -8.21 -1.29 -15.61
N GLU A 513 -8.62 -0.16 -16.19
CA GLU A 513 -7.80 0.61 -17.14
C GLU A 513 -6.44 0.99 -16.54
N GLU A 514 -6.44 1.59 -15.33
CA GLU A 514 -5.22 2.00 -14.65
C GLU A 514 -4.31 0.81 -14.31
N ILE A 515 -4.87 -0.32 -13.86
CA ILE A 515 -4.13 -1.54 -13.55
C ILE A 515 -3.45 -2.08 -14.81
N VAL A 516 -4.20 -2.25 -15.92
CA VAL A 516 -3.66 -2.79 -17.18
C VAL A 516 -2.54 -1.89 -17.70
N LEU A 517 -2.75 -0.57 -17.73
CA LEU A 517 -1.75 0.40 -18.17
C LEU A 517 -0.48 0.35 -17.31
N THR A 518 -0.65 0.34 -16.00
CA THR A 518 0.49 0.34 -15.06
C THR A 518 1.29 -0.95 -15.17
N GLU A 519 0.62 -2.10 -15.24
CA GLU A 519 1.30 -3.40 -15.36
C GLU A 519 1.99 -3.54 -16.72
N ALA A 520 1.33 -3.13 -17.81
CA ALA A 520 1.92 -3.11 -19.13
C ALA A 520 3.16 -2.21 -19.18
N LYS A 521 3.08 -0.99 -18.64
CA LYS A 521 4.22 -0.07 -18.55
C LYS A 521 5.40 -0.70 -17.82
N HIS A 522 5.18 -1.27 -16.65
CA HIS A 522 6.27 -1.83 -15.85
C HIS A 522 6.96 -3.03 -16.51
N VAL A 523 6.18 -3.92 -17.12
CA VAL A 523 6.75 -5.12 -17.75
C VAL A 523 7.41 -4.81 -19.09
N LEU A 524 6.83 -3.91 -19.88
CA LEU A 524 7.23 -3.71 -21.26
C LEU A 524 8.26 -2.59 -21.46
N SER A 525 8.29 -1.55 -20.60
CA SER A 525 9.22 -0.42 -20.78
C SER A 525 10.69 -0.85 -20.79
N GLY A 526 11.07 -1.81 -19.94
CA GLY A 526 12.44 -2.37 -19.90
C GLY A 526 12.82 -3.21 -21.12
N ARG A 527 11.84 -3.57 -21.99
CA ARG A 527 12.03 -4.41 -23.17
C ARG A 527 12.03 -3.62 -24.48
N GLY A 528 12.03 -2.29 -24.42
CA GLY A 528 12.06 -1.42 -25.60
C GLY A 528 10.70 -1.02 -26.13
N PHE A 529 9.64 -1.23 -25.37
CA PHE A 529 8.31 -0.73 -25.67
C PHE A 529 8.00 0.55 -24.90
N ASP A 530 7.19 1.43 -25.49
CA ASP A 530 6.53 2.53 -24.77
C ASP A 530 5.07 2.20 -24.59
N VAL A 531 4.58 2.41 -23.37
CA VAL A 531 3.17 2.23 -23.02
C VAL A 531 2.59 3.56 -22.55
N PHE A 532 1.51 4.01 -23.18
CA PHE A 532 0.90 5.30 -22.90
C PHE A 532 -0.57 5.32 -23.30
N LYS A 533 -1.31 6.26 -22.73
CA LYS A 533 -2.67 6.62 -23.12
C LYS A 533 -2.63 7.66 -24.26
N TYR A 534 -3.53 7.55 -25.22
CA TYR A 534 -3.54 8.45 -26.38
C TYR A 534 -4.85 9.20 -26.49
N GLN A 535 -4.80 10.53 -26.38
CA GLN A 535 -5.96 11.41 -26.44
C GLN A 535 -6.01 12.21 -27.73
N PHE A 536 -7.21 12.40 -28.26
CA PHE A 536 -7.50 13.18 -29.47
C PHE A 536 -8.82 13.94 -29.35
N ILE A 537 -9.08 14.86 -30.24
CA ILE A 537 -10.35 15.61 -30.23
C ILE A 537 -11.52 14.63 -30.44
N GLY A 538 -12.35 14.48 -29.42
CA GLY A 538 -13.55 13.64 -29.44
C GLY A 538 -13.38 12.23 -28.89
N GLY A 539 -12.24 11.89 -28.26
CA GLY A 539 -12.05 10.61 -27.59
C GLY A 539 -10.62 10.28 -27.23
N GLU A 540 -10.41 9.04 -26.85
CA GLU A 540 -9.11 8.51 -26.47
C GLU A 540 -8.98 7.04 -26.88
N ILE A 541 -7.76 6.54 -26.93
CA ILE A 541 -7.44 5.13 -26.94
C ILE A 541 -6.82 4.81 -25.58
N ASP A 542 -7.40 3.85 -24.87
CA ASP A 542 -7.07 3.58 -23.47
C ASP A 542 -5.60 3.19 -23.32
N MET A 543 -5.02 2.40 -24.25
CA MET A 543 -3.62 2.04 -24.23
C MET A 543 -3.03 1.86 -25.63
N ILE A 544 -1.85 2.46 -25.85
CA ILE A 544 -0.98 2.15 -26.99
C ILE A 544 0.30 1.51 -26.46
N VAL A 545 0.68 0.37 -27.04
CA VAL A 545 1.98 -0.27 -26.84
C VAL A 545 2.80 -0.04 -28.12
N TYR A 546 3.80 0.81 -28.04
CA TYR A 546 4.67 1.17 -29.17
C TYR A 546 6.00 0.43 -29.09
N ASP A 547 6.28 -0.38 -30.10
CA ASP A 547 7.56 -1.08 -30.27
C ASP A 547 8.58 -0.13 -30.94
N LYS A 548 9.52 0.39 -30.17
CA LYS A 548 10.55 1.31 -30.64
C LYS A 548 11.51 0.66 -31.64
N LYS A 549 11.73 -0.64 -31.53
CA LYS A 549 12.67 -1.37 -32.36
C LYS A 549 12.12 -1.59 -33.78
N ASN A 550 10.84 -1.96 -33.85
CA ASN A 550 10.19 -2.31 -35.12
C ASN A 550 9.40 -1.14 -35.72
N GLY A 551 9.22 -0.03 -34.99
CA GLY A 551 8.42 1.11 -35.45
C GLY A 551 6.96 0.75 -35.70
N SER A 552 6.38 -0.08 -34.83
CA SER A 552 5.00 -0.53 -34.93
C SER A 552 4.27 -0.39 -33.60
N CYS A 553 2.94 -0.34 -33.61
CA CYS A 553 2.17 -0.21 -32.39
C CYS A 553 0.97 -1.18 -32.35
N ARG A 554 0.52 -1.48 -31.14
CA ARG A 554 -0.75 -2.16 -30.88
C ARG A 554 -1.67 -1.25 -30.10
N LEU A 555 -2.97 -1.28 -30.44
CA LEU A 555 -3.97 -0.41 -29.88
C LEU A 555 -4.94 -1.22 -29.04
N TYR A 556 -5.25 -0.72 -27.84
CA TYR A 556 -6.13 -1.40 -26.91
C TYR A 556 -7.20 -0.45 -26.35
N GLU A 557 -8.44 -0.94 -26.29
CA GLU A 557 -9.49 -0.43 -25.42
C GLU A 557 -9.59 -1.35 -24.21
N ILE A 558 -9.95 -0.83 -23.05
CA ILE A 558 -10.04 -1.59 -21.80
C ILE A 558 -11.43 -1.39 -21.22
N LYS A 559 -12.16 -2.49 -21.02
CA LYS A 559 -13.57 -2.43 -20.59
C LYS A 559 -13.84 -3.46 -19.50
N HIS A 560 -14.46 -3.02 -18.40
CA HIS A 560 -14.80 -3.90 -17.28
C HIS A 560 -15.96 -4.87 -17.58
N GLY A 561 -16.72 -4.64 -18.64
CA GLY A 561 -17.82 -5.52 -19.04
C GLY A 561 -17.39 -6.92 -19.44
N THR A 562 -18.35 -7.86 -19.41
CA THR A 562 -18.16 -9.28 -19.81
C THR A 562 -18.72 -9.60 -21.20
N VAL A 563 -19.43 -8.66 -21.83
CA VAL A 563 -20.09 -8.86 -23.13
C VAL A 563 -19.38 -8.03 -24.18
N PRO A 564 -18.95 -8.64 -25.31
CA PRO A 564 -18.34 -7.91 -26.40
C PRO A 564 -19.39 -7.10 -27.15
N VAL A 565 -19.13 -5.81 -27.36
CA VAL A 565 -20.03 -4.87 -28.02
C VAL A 565 -19.25 -4.01 -29.01
N ARG A 566 -19.75 -3.86 -30.24
CA ARG A 566 -19.06 -3.13 -31.30
C ARG A 566 -18.73 -1.68 -30.93
N GLU A 567 -19.58 -1.05 -30.16
CA GLU A 567 -19.40 0.33 -29.66
C GLU A 567 -18.12 0.49 -28.84
N GLN A 568 -17.66 -0.56 -28.14
CA GLN A 568 -16.39 -0.58 -27.39
C GLN A 568 -15.18 -0.39 -28.31
N CYS A 569 -15.31 -0.74 -29.58
CA CYS A 569 -14.23 -0.63 -30.56
C CYS A 569 -14.31 0.64 -31.41
N ARG A 570 -15.22 1.57 -31.12
CA ARG A 570 -15.49 2.74 -31.95
C ARG A 570 -14.22 3.49 -32.36
N HIS A 571 -13.34 3.76 -31.40
CA HIS A 571 -12.10 4.51 -31.65
C HIS A 571 -11.02 3.67 -32.34
N LEU A 572 -10.98 2.35 -32.09
CA LEU A 572 -10.11 1.41 -32.78
C LEU A 572 -10.50 1.25 -34.26
N LEU A 573 -11.79 1.32 -34.57
CA LEU A 573 -12.33 1.15 -35.93
C LEU A 573 -12.33 2.45 -36.75
N ASP A 574 -12.11 3.60 -36.14
CA ASP A 574 -12.05 4.88 -36.84
C ASP A 574 -10.78 4.99 -37.68
N GLU A 575 -10.95 5.04 -39.02
CA GLU A 575 -9.84 5.14 -39.97
C GLU A 575 -9.06 6.46 -39.89
N ARG A 576 -9.67 7.57 -39.43
CA ARG A 576 -8.95 8.84 -39.22
C ARG A 576 -7.98 8.71 -38.06
N ASN A 577 -8.43 8.13 -36.96
CA ASN A 577 -7.58 7.85 -35.79
C ASN A 577 -6.45 6.90 -36.18
N SER A 578 -6.79 5.79 -36.86
CA SER A 578 -5.82 4.82 -37.36
C SER A 578 -4.78 5.46 -38.29
N GLY A 579 -5.22 6.36 -39.19
CA GLY A 579 -4.33 7.10 -40.09
C GLY A 579 -3.35 8.05 -39.37
N ASN A 580 -3.84 8.77 -38.36
CA ASN A 580 -2.99 9.63 -37.54
C ASN A 580 -1.96 8.83 -36.72
N ILE A 581 -2.39 7.72 -36.12
CA ILE A 581 -1.54 6.85 -35.33
C ILE A 581 -0.45 6.22 -36.20
N ARG A 582 -0.78 5.71 -37.40
CA ARG A 582 0.21 5.17 -38.34
C ARG A 582 1.28 6.20 -38.72
N ARG A 583 0.89 7.46 -38.87
CA ARG A 583 1.81 8.54 -39.21
C ARG A 583 2.82 8.82 -38.09
N ILE A 584 2.40 8.68 -36.83
CA ILE A 584 3.20 9.04 -35.64
C ILE A 584 3.98 7.82 -35.13
N PHE A 585 3.31 6.67 -35.00
CA PHE A 585 3.80 5.48 -34.33
C PHE A 585 4.04 4.28 -35.28
N GLY A 586 3.96 4.49 -36.60
CA GLY A 586 4.21 3.46 -37.59
C GLY A 586 3.05 2.50 -37.79
N GLU A 587 3.36 1.27 -38.20
CA GLU A 587 2.35 0.26 -38.53
C GLU A 587 1.52 -0.16 -37.30
N ILE A 588 0.20 -0.30 -37.48
CA ILE A 588 -0.68 -0.87 -36.45
C ILE A 588 -0.66 -2.39 -36.60
N ALA A 589 0.10 -3.06 -35.74
CA ALA A 589 0.28 -4.51 -35.75
C ALA A 589 -0.93 -5.28 -35.15
N GLY A 590 -1.82 -4.61 -34.43
CA GLY A 590 -3.02 -5.23 -33.86
C GLY A 590 -3.94 -4.24 -33.16
N LYS A 591 -5.20 -4.63 -33.05
CA LYS A 591 -6.26 -3.87 -32.35
C LYS A 591 -7.03 -4.84 -31.47
N ALA A 592 -7.13 -4.56 -30.18
CA ALA A 592 -7.85 -5.44 -29.26
C ALA A 592 -8.64 -4.67 -28.19
N VAL A 593 -9.63 -5.35 -27.64
CA VAL A 593 -10.35 -4.93 -26.43
C VAL A 593 -9.95 -5.87 -25.30
N ILE A 594 -9.41 -5.35 -24.22
CA ILE A 594 -9.16 -6.09 -22.99
C ILE A 594 -10.41 -6.00 -22.13
N TYR A 595 -11.02 -7.13 -21.79
CA TYR A 595 -12.30 -7.17 -21.08
C TYR A 595 -12.39 -8.40 -20.15
N ARG A 596 -13.46 -8.51 -19.37
CA ARG A 596 -13.62 -9.62 -18.39
C ARG A 596 -14.27 -10.89 -18.97
N GLY A 597 -14.69 -10.89 -20.23
CA GLY A 597 -15.32 -12.03 -20.88
C GLY A 597 -14.33 -13.03 -21.47
N GLU A 598 -14.86 -14.08 -22.13
CA GLU A 598 -14.07 -15.10 -22.80
C GLU A 598 -13.35 -14.54 -24.05
N PRO A 599 -12.10 -14.93 -24.31
CA PRO A 599 -11.37 -14.48 -25.49
C PRO A 599 -12.09 -14.83 -26.78
N MET A 600 -12.16 -13.88 -27.71
CA MET A 600 -12.74 -14.10 -29.03
C MET A 600 -12.16 -13.15 -30.09
N CYS A 601 -12.24 -13.53 -31.35
CA CYS A 601 -12.01 -12.64 -32.47
C CYS A 601 -13.39 -12.17 -33.01
N ALA A 602 -13.63 -10.86 -32.97
CA ALA A 602 -14.90 -10.31 -33.44
C ALA A 602 -14.94 -10.23 -34.98
N GLU A 603 -16.13 -10.36 -35.56
CA GLU A 603 -16.36 -10.29 -37.02
C GLU A 603 -15.86 -8.96 -37.64
N TRP A 604 -15.76 -7.88 -36.84
CA TRP A 604 -15.24 -6.57 -37.27
C TRP A 604 -13.72 -6.42 -37.19
N GLY A 605 -12.96 -7.51 -36.98
CA GLY A 605 -11.50 -7.53 -37.06
C GLY A 605 -10.78 -6.92 -35.85
N VAL A 606 -11.40 -6.96 -34.66
CA VAL A 606 -10.80 -6.58 -33.38
C VAL A 606 -10.82 -7.81 -32.46
N ASP A 607 -9.70 -8.10 -31.83
CA ASP A 607 -9.60 -9.20 -30.89
C ASP A 607 -10.14 -8.78 -29.51
N TYR A 608 -10.83 -9.68 -28.85
CA TYR A 608 -11.26 -9.52 -27.46
C TYR A 608 -10.41 -10.44 -26.59
N LEU A 609 -9.68 -9.85 -25.65
CA LEU A 609 -8.74 -10.54 -24.78
C LEU A 609 -9.27 -10.55 -23.34
N ASN A 610 -9.21 -11.69 -22.67
CA ASN A 610 -9.56 -11.76 -21.27
C ASN A 610 -8.53 -10.99 -20.42
N ALA A 611 -8.99 -10.09 -19.53
CA ALA A 611 -8.14 -9.23 -18.72
C ALA A 611 -7.22 -10.04 -17.78
N ASN A 612 -7.73 -11.11 -17.16
CA ASN A 612 -6.95 -11.96 -16.26
C ASN A 612 -5.83 -12.68 -17.01
N GLU A 613 -6.15 -13.21 -18.19
CA GLU A 613 -5.18 -13.89 -19.05
C GLU A 613 -4.14 -12.92 -19.60
N PHE A 614 -4.56 -11.74 -20.04
CA PHE A 614 -3.67 -10.69 -20.53
C PHE A 614 -2.66 -10.28 -19.46
N LEU A 615 -3.12 -9.99 -18.25
CA LEU A 615 -2.26 -9.56 -17.14
C LEU A 615 -1.31 -10.67 -16.67
N ARG A 616 -1.70 -11.94 -16.74
CA ARG A 616 -0.81 -13.06 -16.42
C ARG A 616 0.23 -13.30 -17.52
N GLY A 617 -0.19 -13.19 -18.78
CA GLY A 617 0.65 -13.43 -19.95
C GLY A 617 1.47 -12.23 -20.43
N ILE A 618 1.37 -11.07 -19.77
CA ILE A 618 2.04 -9.85 -20.24
C ILE A 618 3.57 -9.95 -20.26
N ARG A 619 4.15 -10.87 -19.49
CA ARG A 619 5.58 -11.17 -19.49
C ARG A 619 6.05 -11.85 -20.77
N ASP A 620 5.17 -12.57 -21.45
CA ASP A 620 5.45 -13.28 -22.70
C ASP A 620 5.12 -12.42 -23.93
N PHE A 621 4.76 -11.16 -23.71
CA PHE A 621 4.40 -10.21 -24.75
C PHE A 621 5.59 -9.94 -25.68
N GLY A 622 5.42 -10.24 -26.97
CA GLY A 622 6.44 -9.97 -27.99
C GLY A 622 7.44 -11.11 -28.23
N GLU A 623 7.24 -12.27 -27.54
CA GLU A 623 7.90 -13.54 -27.89
C GLU A 623 7.05 -14.26 -28.98
#